data_dc14481081b49c823f5147cec92878c1
#
_entry.id   dc14481081b49c823f5147cec92878c1
#
_cell.length_a   1.000
_cell.length_b   1.000
_cell.length_c   1.000
_cell.angle_alpha   90.00
_cell.angle_beta   90.00
_cell.angle_gamma   90.00
#
_symmetry.space_group_name_H-M   'P 1'
#
loop_
_entity.id
_entity.type
_entity.pdbx_description
1 polymer ?
#
loop_
_entity_poly.entity_id
_entity_poly.type
_entity_poly.pdbx_seq_one_letter_code
_entity_poly.pdbx_strand_id
1 'polypeptide(L)'
;GDCAGIGGNHMIHAAKRNVDLTVIMMSNYIYGMTGGQRAPTTPYGAITKTSPLGNEEHPFDLFQLLKGAGATFYARCSVTHPVQLQNAIVEGIKHKGFSFIEVLSPCPTTAGRNIFNFKTPSEMYDWYESQVCMYKPDSIQSEDGKIALGVLYVDDTREELCEVQAEKKEAESK
;
A
#
# COMPACT_ATOMS: atom_id res chain seq x y z
N GLY A 1 -6.57 8.07 0.54
CA GLY A 1 -7.55 8.49 1.54
C GLY A 1 -8.55 7.41 1.87
N ASP A 2 -9.26 6.88 0.87
CA ASP A 2 -10.39 5.97 1.12
C ASP A 2 -9.97 4.65 1.77
N CYS A 3 -8.89 4.03 1.28
CA CYS A 3 -8.43 2.74 1.79
C CYS A 3 -7.79 2.87 3.19
N ALA A 4 -6.75 3.68 3.33
CA ALA A 4 -5.99 3.81 4.58
C ALA A 4 -6.64 4.79 5.59
N GLY A 5 -7.49 5.70 5.13
CA GLY A 5 -8.24 6.64 5.97
C GLY A 5 -9.58 6.06 6.41
N ILE A 6 -10.65 6.42 5.71
CA ILE A 6 -12.02 6.01 6.04
C ILE A 6 -12.17 4.49 6.03
N GLY A 7 -11.55 3.80 5.06
CA GLY A 7 -11.59 2.35 4.93
C GLY A 7 -10.60 1.59 5.81
N GLY A 8 -9.75 2.27 6.59
CA GLY A 8 -8.69 1.63 7.37
C GLY A 8 -9.17 0.51 8.28
N ASN A 9 -10.29 0.71 8.96
CA ASN A 9 -10.91 -0.32 9.78
C ASN A 9 -11.29 -1.56 8.98
N HIS A 10 -11.91 -1.39 7.80
CA HIS A 10 -12.32 -2.51 6.94
C HIS A 10 -11.11 -3.26 6.40
N MET A 11 -10.07 -2.54 5.99
CA MET A 11 -8.79 -3.10 5.53
C MET A 11 -8.15 -3.99 6.60
N ILE A 12 -8.03 -3.50 7.84
CA ILE A 12 -7.48 -4.23 8.97
C ILE A 12 -8.30 -5.50 9.28
N HIS A 13 -9.63 -5.39 9.30
CA HIS A 13 -10.49 -6.53 9.58
C HIS A 13 -10.54 -7.56 8.44
N ALA A 14 -10.40 -7.17 7.19
CA ALA A 14 -10.27 -8.08 6.06
C ALA A 14 -8.94 -8.88 6.15
N ALA A 15 -7.84 -8.20 6.44
CA ALA A 15 -6.54 -8.82 6.68
C ALA A 15 -6.57 -9.79 7.87
N LYS A 16 -7.14 -9.35 9.01
CA LYS A 16 -7.29 -10.19 10.20
C LYS A 16 -8.02 -11.50 9.92
N ARG A 17 -9.04 -11.46 9.08
CA ARG A 17 -9.86 -12.64 8.74
C ARG A 17 -9.25 -13.50 7.64
N ASN A 18 -8.23 -13.03 6.98
CA ASN A 18 -7.66 -13.62 5.78
C ASN A 18 -8.72 -13.94 4.72
N VAL A 19 -9.56 -12.94 4.40
CA VAL A 19 -10.57 -13.07 3.36
C VAL A 19 -9.89 -13.11 2.00
N ASP A 20 -10.31 -13.99 1.09
CA ASP A 20 -9.81 -14.06 -0.28
C ASP A 20 -10.19 -12.79 -1.07
N LEU A 21 -9.38 -11.75 -0.89
CA LEU A 21 -9.59 -10.41 -1.42
C LEU A 21 -8.26 -9.77 -1.80
N THR A 22 -8.15 -9.33 -3.05
CA THR A 22 -7.01 -8.54 -3.51
C THR A 22 -7.34 -7.05 -3.48
N VAL A 23 -6.62 -6.29 -2.68
CA VAL A 23 -6.72 -4.83 -2.56
C VAL A 23 -5.56 -4.18 -3.31
N ILE A 24 -5.86 -3.32 -4.27
CA ILE A 24 -4.87 -2.48 -4.97
C ILE A 24 -5.08 -1.04 -4.51
N MET A 25 -4.16 -0.53 -3.70
CA MET A 25 -4.23 0.84 -3.17
C MET A 25 -3.33 1.79 -3.96
N MET A 26 -3.93 2.80 -4.58
CA MET A 26 -3.20 3.89 -5.22
C MET A 26 -2.73 4.89 -4.16
N SER A 27 -1.45 4.83 -3.79
CA SER A 27 -0.83 5.70 -2.78
C SER A 27 -0.28 6.96 -3.43
N ASN A 28 -1.01 8.07 -3.28
CA ASN A 28 -0.64 9.38 -3.83
C ASN A 28 -0.37 10.43 -2.75
N TYR A 29 -0.28 10.03 -1.47
CA TYR A 29 0.01 10.84 -0.29
C TYR A 29 -1.01 11.91 0.09
N ILE A 30 -2.19 11.99 -0.57
CA ILE A 30 -3.13 13.08 -0.36
C ILE A 30 -4.55 12.69 -0.75
N TYR A 31 -5.57 13.34 -0.18
CA TYR A 31 -6.92 13.33 -0.74
C TYR A 31 -6.96 14.29 -1.94
N GLY A 32 -6.62 13.79 -3.13
CA GLY A 32 -6.44 14.61 -4.32
C GLY A 32 -7.76 15.17 -4.87
N MET A 33 -8.79 14.32 -5.01
CA MET A 33 -10.07 14.67 -5.62
C MET A 33 -10.81 15.78 -4.85
N THR A 34 -10.75 15.76 -3.53
CA THR A 34 -11.44 16.73 -2.67
C THR A 34 -10.66 18.03 -2.42
N GLY A 35 -9.47 18.15 -3.02
CA GLY A 35 -8.72 19.40 -3.08
C GLY A 35 -7.42 19.45 -2.29
N GLY A 36 -6.88 18.30 -1.83
CA GLY A 36 -5.53 18.25 -1.28
C GLY A 36 -5.45 18.27 0.24
N GLN A 37 -6.34 17.56 0.91
CA GLN A 37 -6.29 17.36 2.35
C GLN A 37 -5.24 16.31 2.71
N ARG A 38 -4.74 16.38 3.94
CA ARG A 38 -3.85 15.40 4.54
C ARG A 38 -4.51 14.01 4.56
N ALA A 39 -3.79 12.99 4.13
CA ALA A 39 -4.16 11.58 4.19
C ALA A 39 -3.28 10.85 5.23
N PRO A 40 -3.65 9.66 5.69
CA PRO A 40 -2.83 8.89 6.64
C PRO A 40 -1.44 8.52 6.13
N THR A 41 -1.20 8.59 4.81
CA THR A 41 0.10 8.33 4.17
C THR A 41 0.84 9.61 3.79
N THR A 42 0.33 10.79 4.16
CA THR A 42 0.99 12.06 3.88
C THR A 42 2.30 12.16 4.68
N PRO A 43 3.44 12.47 4.05
CA PRO A 43 4.72 12.58 4.74
C PRO A 43 4.70 13.58 5.89
N TYR A 44 5.51 13.32 6.92
CA TYR A 44 5.74 14.26 8.00
C TYR A 44 6.29 15.58 7.47
N GLY A 45 5.82 16.70 8.01
CA GLY A 45 6.21 18.04 7.57
C GLY A 45 5.59 18.50 6.24
N ALA A 46 4.87 17.64 5.51
CA ALA A 46 4.27 18.00 4.23
C ALA A 46 3.17 19.07 4.38
N ILE A 47 3.22 20.11 3.55
CA ILE A 47 2.21 21.16 3.52
C ILE A 47 1.01 20.69 2.70
N THR A 48 -0.17 20.71 3.32
CA THR A 48 -1.42 20.34 2.68
C THR A 48 -2.51 21.36 2.98
N LYS A 49 -3.67 21.23 2.34
CA LYS A 49 -4.80 22.15 2.58
C LYS A 49 -5.29 22.12 4.03
N THR A 50 -5.19 20.99 4.70
CA THR A 50 -5.60 20.82 6.13
C THR A 50 -4.42 20.88 7.11
N SER A 51 -3.19 20.99 6.61
CA SER A 51 -1.98 21.16 7.40
C SER A 51 -1.09 22.25 6.78
N PRO A 52 -1.51 23.52 6.85
CA PRO A 52 -0.83 24.62 6.15
C PRO A 52 0.54 24.97 6.77
N LEU A 53 0.80 24.57 8.01
CA LEU A 53 2.09 24.74 8.70
C LEU A 53 2.97 23.49 8.64
N GLY A 54 2.53 22.45 7.93
CA GLY A 54 3.17 21.15 7.83
C GLY A 54 2.38 20.06 8.57
N ASN A 55 2.49 18.83 8.09
CA ASN A 55 1.88 17.67 8.73
C ASN A 55 2.67 17.27 9.98
N GLU A 56 2.04 17.29 11.13
CA GLU A 56 2.63 16.94 12.44
C GLU A 56 2.53 15.43 12.75
N GLU A 57 1.81 14.65 11.93
CA GLU A 57 1.62 13.23 12.14
C GLU A 57 2.57 12.41 11.25
N HIS A 58 3.11 11.33 11.83
CA HIS A 58 3.87 10.36 11.05
C HIS A 58 2.93 9.55 10.14
N PRO A 59 3.32 9.28 8.88
CA PRO A 59 2.52 8.46 7.98
C PRO A 59 2.42 7.02 8.49
N PHE A 60 1.32 6.34 8.15
CA PHE A 60 1.22 4.90 8.39
C PHE A 60 2.29 4.13 7.61
N ASP A 61 2.99 3.25 8.30
CA ASP A 61 3.68 2.13 7.67
C ASP A 61 2.66 1.03 7.37
N LEU A 62 2.12 1.05 6.16
CA LEU A 62 1.07 0.12 5.74
C LEU A 62 1.56 -1.33 5.72
N PHE A 63 2.85 -1.55 5.45
CA PHE A 63 3.43 -2.89 5.49
C PHE A 63 3.38 -3.48 6.91
N GLN A 64 3.89 -2.74 7.89
CA GLN A 64 3.89 -3.20 9.28
C GLN A 64 2.47 -3.32 9.83
N LEU A 65 1.61 -2.36 9.50
CA LEU A 65 0.21 -2.37 9.93
C LEU A 65 -0.54 -3.61 9.44
N LEU A 66 -0.44 -3.92 8.16
CA LEU A 66 -1.16 -5.04 7.55
C LEU A 66 -0.56 -6.40 7.89
N LYS A 67 0.77 -6.49 7.94
CA LYS A 67 1.45 -7.68 8.44
C LYS A 67 1.04 -7.98 9.88
N GLY A 68 1.03 -6.98 10.76
CA GLY A 68 0.56 -7.11 12.15
C GLY A 68 -0.93 -7.43 12.27
N ALA A 69 -1.76 -6.98 11.32
CA ALA A 69 -3.17 -7.35 11.24
C ALA A 69 -3.40 -8.77 10.71
N GLY A 70 -2.41 -9.40 10.08
CA GLY A 70 -2.45 -10.75 9.57
C GLY A 70 -2.73 -10.88 8.08
N ALA A 71 -2.39 -9.87 7.28
CA ALA A 71 -2.35 -10.01 5.83
C ALA A 71 -1.36 -11.12 5.43
N THR A 72 -1.72 -11.91 4.43
CA THR A 72 -0.90 -13.05 3.98
C THR A 72 -0.09 -12.77 2.73
N PHE A 73 -0.41 -11.69 2.02
CA PHE A 73 0.39 -11.19 0.90
C PHE A 73 0.50 -9.66 0.95
N TYR A 74 1.72 -9.15 0.80
CA TYR A 74 1.95 -7.72 0.66
C TYR A 74 3.01 -7.42 -0.40
N ALA A 75 2.64 -6.60 -1.37
CA ALA A 75 3.57 -6.06 -2.36
C ALA A 75 3.55 -4.52 -2.34
N ARG A 76 4.71 -3.91 -2.58
CA ARG A 76 4.83 -2.48 -2.87
C ARG A 76 5.36 -2.29 -4.28
N CYS A 77 4.69 -1.47 -5.04
CA CYS A 77 4.95 -1.22 -6.45
C CYS A 77 5.00 0.28 -6.73
N SER A 78 5.51 0.65 -7.89
CA SER A 78 5.45 2.01 -8.40
C SER A 78 4.97 2.02 -9.83
N VAL A 79 4.25 3.05 -10.22
CA VAL A 79 3.87 3.28 -11.64
C VAL A 79 5.08 3.51 -12.55
N THR A 80 6.25 3.82 -11.97
CA THR A 80 7.52 3.93 -12.70
C THR A 80 8.08 2.57 -13.14
N HIS A 81 7.56 1.46 -12.56
CA HIS A 81 8.00 0.09 -12.82
C HIS A 81 6.82 -0.79 -13.26
N PRO A 82 6.22 -0.55 -14.44
CA PRO A 82 4.94 -1.16 -14.84
C PRO A 82 4.98 -2.68 -14.96
N VAL A 83 6.09 -3.26 -15.38
CA VAL A 83 6.24 -4.72 -15.49
C VAL A 83 6.23 -5.37 -14.11
N GLN A 84 6.95 -4.79 -13.14
CA GLN A 84 6.97 -5.25 -11.76
C GLN A 84 5.59 -5.12 -11.11
N LEU A 85 4.90 -4.01 -11.34
CA LEU A 85 3.53 -3.77 -10.89
C LEU A 85 2.56 -4.83 -11.45
N GLN A 86 2.61 -5.09 -12.76
CA GLN A 86 1.78 -6.12 -13.39
C GLN A 86 2.01 -7.50 -12.77
N ASN A 87 3.25 -7.90 -12.58
CA ASN A 87 3.58 -9.19 -11.98
C ASN A 87 3.06 -9.31 -10.55
N ALA A 88 3.26 -8.28 -9.72
CA ALA A 88 2.75 -8.26 -8.35
C ALA A 88 1.21 -8.33 -8.27
N ILE A 89 0.50 -7.69 -9.21
CA ILE A 89 -0.96 -7.80 -9.30
C ILE A 89 -1.38 -9.23 -9.63
N VAL A 90 -0.72 -9.86 -10.61
CA VAL A 90 -1.01 -11.25 -10.99
C VAL A 90 -0.73 -12.21 -9.84
N GLU A 91 0.37 -12.04 -9.13
CA GLU A 91 0.71 -12.85 -7.96
C GLU A 91 -0.30 -12.65 -6.82
N GLY A 92 -0.67 -11.41 -6.52
CA GLY A 92 -1.67 -11.10 -5.49
C GLY A 92 -3.06 -11.64 -5.80
N ILE A 93 -3.47 -11.70 -7.09
CA ILE A 93 -4.75 -12.31 -7.50
C ILE A 93 -4.71 -13.84 -7.38
N LYS A 94 -3.54 -14.46 -7.61
CA LYS A 94 -3.37 -15.91 -7.49
C LYS A 94 -3.22 -16.39 -6.06
N HIS A 95 -2.76 -15.51 -5.17
CA HIS A 95 -2.60 -15.85 -3.77
C HIS A 95 -3.95 -16.11 -3.11
N LYS A 96 -4.03 -17.15 -2.29
CA LYS A 96 -5.22 -17.50 -1.51
C LYS A 96 -5.22 -16.80 -0.17
N GLY A 97 -6.20 -15.90 0.03
CA GLY A 97 -6.34 -15.09 1.21
C GLY A 97 -6.19 -13.60 0.93
N PHE A 98 -5.90 -12.79 1.96
CA PHE A 98 -5.87 -11.34 1.85
C PHE A 98 -4.56 -10.86 1.23
N SER A 99 -4.66 -10.31 0.04
CA SER A 99 -3.56 -9.70 -0.71
C SER A 99 -3.68 -8.18 -0.72
N PHE A 100 -2.59 -7.50 -0.40
CA PHE A 100 -2.51 -6.04 -0.46
C PHE A 100 -1.36 -5.57 -1.35
N ILE A 101 -1.67 -4.73 -2.33
CA ILE A 101 -0.71 -4.16 -3.27
C ILE A 101 -0.75 -2.64 -3.13
N GLU A 102 0.28 -2.08 -2.50
CA GLU A 102 0.49 -0.64 -2.42
C GLU A 102 1.16 -0.16 -3.70
N VAL A 103 0.51 0.73 -4.45
CA VAL A 103 1.05 1.31 -5.68
C VAL A 103 1.40 2.77 -5.44
N LEU A 104 2.69 3.09 -5.44
CA LEU A 104 3.15 4.47 -5.41
C LEU A 104 2.78 5.13 -6.73
N SER A 105 1.80 6.04 -6.66
CA SER A 105 1.20 6.69 -7.82
C SER A 105 1.23 8.21 -7.64
N PRO A 106 2.03 8.93 -8.43
CA PRO A 106 2.13 10.37 -8.30
C PRO A 106 0.80 11.08 -8.58
N CYS A 107 0.55 12.16 -7.82
CA CYS A 107 -0.53 13.10 -8.07
C CYS A 107 0.06 14.44 -8.53
N PRO A 108 0.27 14.67 -9.83
CA PRO A 108 0.97 15.87 -10.30
C PRO A 108 0.21 17.17 -10.02
N THR A 109 -1.11 17.12 -9.95
CA THR A 109 -1.96 18.30 -9.77
C THR A 109 -2.00 18.80 -8.32
N THR A 110 -1.93 17.93 -7.34
CA THR A 110 -2.12 18.31 -5.94
C THR A 110 -0.86 18.02 -5.10
N ALA A 111 -0.49 16.75 -4.93
CA ALA A 111 0.71 16.42 -4.15
C ALA A 111 2.00 16.94 -4.80
N GLY A 112 2.13 16.78 -6.12
CA GLY A 112 3.30 17.26 -6.86
C GLY A 112 3.54 18.74 -6.69
N ARG A 113 2.49 19.56 -6.79
CA ARG A 113 2.60 21.02 -6.65
C ARG A 113 2.70 21.47 -5.20
N ASN A 114 1.88 20.94 -4.32
CA ASN A 114 1.70 21.48 -2.96
C ASN A 114 2.67 20.87 -1.95
N ILE A 115 3.01 19.57 -2.10
CA ILE A 115 3.91 18.87 -1.16
C ILE A 115 5.35 18.93 -1.67
N PHE A 116 5.55 18.61 -2.96
CA PHE A 116 6.88 18.41 -3.52
C PHE A 116 7.39 19.59 -4.37
N ASN A 117 6.55 20.59 -4.66
CA ASN A 117 6.87 21.78 -5.46
C ASN A 117 7.39 21.46 -6.88
N PHE A 118 6.97 20.34 -7.48
CA PHE A 118 7.30 20.00 -8.85
C PHE A 118 6.57 20.90 -9.83
N LYS A 119 7.27 21.35 -10.87
CA LYS A 119 6.73 22.19 -11.94
C LYS A 119 6.04 21.37 -13.02
N THR A 120 6.54 20.18 -13.29
CA THR A 120 6.08 19.29 -14.35
C THR A 120 5.79 17.88 -13.83
N PRO A 121 4.89 17.11 -14.49
CA PRO A 121 4.71 15.70 -14.18
C PRO A 121 5.97 14.86 -14.39
N SER A 122 6.84 15.23 -15.33
CA SER A 122 8.10 14.54 -15.58
C SER A 122 9.04 14.61 -14.38
N GLU A 123 9.25 15.83 -13.84
CA GLU A 123 10.07 16.00 -12.63
C GLU A 123 9.59 15.12 -11.46
N MET A 124 8.27 15.00 -11.31
CA MET A 124 7.69 14.15 -10.30
C MET A 124 7.93 12.65 -10.56
N TYR A 125 7.83 12.23 -11.83
CA TYR A 125 8.09 10.85 -12.23
C TYR A 125 9.57 10.48 -11.97
N ASP A 126 10.50 11.32 -12.40
CA ASP A 126 11.94 11.13 -12.20
C ASP A 126 12.31 11.09 -10.72
N TRP A 127 11.66 11.93 -9.91
CA TRP A 127 11.83 11.90 -8.47
C TRP A 127 11.35 10.57 -7.87
N TYR A 128 10.15 10.08 -8.22
CA TYR A 128 9.66 8.79 -7.74
C TYR A 128 10.59 7.65 -8.13
N GLU A 129 11.10 7.65 -9.35
CA GLU A 129 12.06 6.65 -9.80
C GLU A 129 13.35 6.68 -8.98
N SER A 130 13.83 7.86 -8.61
CA SER A 130 15.03 8.01 -7.77
C SER A 130 14.85 7.55 -6.31
N GLN A 131 13.60 7.58 -5.80
CA GLN A 131 13.28 7.24 -4.40
C GLN A 131 13.05 5.74 -4.16
N VAL A 132 13.04 4.93 -5.19
CA VAL A 132 12.73 3.51 -5.07
C VAL A 132 13.93 2.62 -5.39
N CYS A 133 13.90 1.41 -4.85
CA CYS A 133 14.84 0.33 -5.19
C CYS A 133 14.12 -1.02 -5.17
N MET A 134 14.69 -2.02 -5.85
CA MET A 134 14.11 -3.37 -5.84
C MET A 134 14.39 -4.05 -4.49
N TYR A 135 13.36 -4.64 -3.91
CA TYR A 135 13.48 -5.43 -2.68
C TYR A 135 14.39 -6.65 -2.90
N LYS A 136 15.28 -6.86 -1.95
CA LYS A 136 16.13 -8.06 -1.87
C LYS A 136 15.83 -8.76 -0.54
N PRO A 137 15.48 -10.07 -0.53
CA PRO A 137 15.06 -10.78 0.69
C PRO A 137 16.07 -10.72 1.84
N ASP A 138 17.36 -10.61 1.54
CA ASP A 138 18.44 -10.57 2.52
C ASP A 138 18.69 -9.16 3.12
N SER A 139 17.99 -8.14 2.63
CA SER A 139 18.09 -6.76 3.10
C SER A 139 16.71 -6.18 3.36
N ILE A 140 16.21 -6.33 4.59
CA ILE A 140 14.93 -5.74 5.04
C ILE A 140 14.97 -4.21 5.04
N GLN A 141 16.16 -3.63 5.07
CA GLN A 141 16.36 -2.18 4.95
C GLN A 141 16.68 -1.83 3.49
N SER A 142 15.90 -0.90 2.98
CA SER A 142 16.21 -0.24 1.70
C SER A 142 17.62 0.31 1.74
N GLU A 143 18.42 0.01 0.72
CA GLU A 143 19.72 0.68 0.51
C GLU A 143 19.47 2.21 0.54
N ASP A 144 20.22 2.93 1.38
CA ASP A 144 20.25 4.40 1.44
C ASP A 144 18.87 5.11 1.67
N GLY A 145 17.98 4.54 2.47
CA GLY A 145 16.69 5.17 2.78
C GLY A 145 15.67 5.16 1.64
N LYS A 146 15.91 4.43 0.57
CA LYS A 146 14.97 4.26 -0.55
C LYS A 146 13.81 3.34 -0.19
N ILE A 147 12.70 3.50 -0.88
CA ILE A 147 11.50 2.68 -0.73
C ILE A 147 11.68 1.37 -1.50
N ALA A 148 11.63 0.23 -0.81
CA ALA A 148 11.74 -1.08 -1.44
C ALA A 148 10.48 -1.43 -2.22
N LEU A 149 10.64 -1.84 -3.50
CA LEU A 149 9.59 -2.34 -4.39
C LEU A 149 9.71 -3.84 -4.59
N GLY A 150 8.59 -4.53 -4.62
CA GLY A 150 8.50 -5.97 -4.85
C GLY A 150 7.46 -6.62 -3.96
N VAL A 151 7.42 -7.94 -3.98
CA VAL A 151 6.67 -8.73 -3.00
C VAL A 151 7.49 -8.74 -1.71
N LEU A 152 6.99 -8.05 -0.68
CA LEU A 152 7.70 -7.85 0.58
C LEU A 152 7.37 -8.93 1.61
N TYR A 153 6.23 -9.59 1.45
CA TYR A 153 5.76 -10.61 2.38
C TYR A 153 4.78 -11.57 1.72
N VAL A 154 4.96 -12.87 2.00
CA VAL A 154 4.03 -13.94 1.65
C VAL A 154 3.97 -14.90 2.85
N ASP A 155 2.78 -15.32 3.21
CA ASP A 155 2.51 -16.36 4.19
C ASP A 155 1.49 -17.35 3.62
N ASP A 156 1.98 -18.45 3.10
CA ASP A 156 1.16 -19.55 2.53
C ASP A 156 0.72 -20.55 3.61
N THR A 157 1.01 -20.30 4.87
CA THR A 157 0.69 -21.24 5.97
C THR A 157 -0.68 -20.97 6.58
N ARG A 158 -1.24 -19.79 6.37
CA ARG A 158 -2.49 -19.38 6.95
C ARG A 158 -3.65 -19.63 5.99
N GLU A 159 -4.58 -20.48 6.39
CA GLU A 159 -5.76 -20.83 5.61
C GLU A 159 -6.71 -19.64 5.38
N GLU A 160 -7.37 -19.63 4.24
CA GLU A 160 -8.36 -18.64 3.85
C GLU A 160 -9.69 -18.87 4.63
N LEU A 161 -10.39 -17.77 4.95
CA LEU A 161 -11.58 -17.82 5.81
C LEU A 161 -12.69 -18.72 5.30
N CYS A 162 -13.00 -18.67 4.00
CA CYS A 162 -14.11 -19.44 3.42
C CYS A 162 -13.77 -20.93 3.34
N GLU A 163 -12.51 -21.28 3.12
CA GLU A 163 -12.03 -22.66 3.13
C GLU A 163 -12.19 -23.27 4.54
N VAL A 164 -11.71 -22.55 5.58
CA VAL A 164 -11.90 -22.95 6.98
C VAL A 164 -13.38 -23.13 7.36
N GLN A 165 -14.26 -22.24 6.87
CA GLN A 165 -15.69 -22.33 7.13
C GLN A 165 -16.35 -23.49 6.40
N ALA A 166 -15.91 -23.80 5.17
CA ALA A 166 -16.43 -24.93 4.41
C ALA A 166 -16.08 -26.25 5.08
N GLU A 167 -14.82 -26.42 5.49
CA GLU A 167 -14.36 -27.63 6.22
C GLU A 167 -15.12 -27.87 7.53
N LYS A 168 -15.38 -26.81 8.30
CA LYS A 168 -16.17 -26.91 9.53
C LYS A 168 -17.59 -27.38 9.28
N LYS A 169 -18.26 -26.85 8.24
CA LYS A 169 -19.63 -27.26 7.87
C LYS A 169 -19.69 -28.72 7.43
N GLU A 170 -18.68 -29.17 6.68
CA GLU A 170 -18.57 -30.57 6.28
C GLU A 170 -18.35 -31.51 7.48
N ALA A 171 -17.57 -31.07 8.46
CA ALA A 171 -17.34 -31.82 9.71
C ALA A 171 -18.60 -31.93 10.58
N GLU A 172 -19.43 -30.85 10.63
CA GLU A 172 -20.68 -30.86 11.39
C GLU A 172 -21.80 -31.68 10.73
N SER A 173 -21.69 -31.98 9.44
CA SER A 173 -22.68 -32.74 8.68
C SER A 173 -22.45 -34.28 8.69
N LYS A 174 -21.34 -34.72 9.28
CA LYS A 174 -20.96 -36.13 9.47
C LYS A 174 -21.25 -36.62 10.88
#